data_b11ae02892af7510008ab33c31b94d2c
#
_entry.id   b11ae02892af7510008ab33c31b94d2c
#
_cell.length_a   1.000
_cell.length_b   1.000
_cell.length_c   1.000
_cell.angle_alpha   90.00
_cell.angle_beta   90.00
_cell.angle_gamma   90.00
#
_symmetry.space_group_name_H-M   'P 1'
#
loop_
_entity.id
_entity.type
_entity.pdbx_description
1 polymer ?
#
loop_
_entity_poly.entity_id
_entity_poly.type
_entity_poly.pdbx_seq_one_letter_code
_entity_poly.pdbx_strand_id
1 'polypeptide(L)'
;MSSNHPVMDTKSVRHAYRRWAPVYDYTFGQVADAGRKHAVKIINKRKGRVLEVGVGTGLSLPAYGKHLTVTGIDLSPEMLDKAREKVAKKKLGNVDGLHEMDASALGFADESFDTVVAMYVMTVVPDPEKVMRELERVCAPGGEVILVNHFSQEHGARGFFERKLAPFADLIGWHAVFEPERVLICEDLRLAERRPLWPVGLFTMLRFVKEPGFKVAPQAARDFLAKGRKAGSATEPVPS
;
A
#
# COMPACT_ATOMS: atom_id res chain seq x y z
N MET A 1 -28.66 -11.02 -5.18
CA MET A 1 -28.95 -9.94 -4.19
C MET A 1 -27.75 -9.02 -4.19
N SER A 2 -27.92 -7.83 -4.75
CA SER A 2 -26.86 -6.85 -4.94
C SER A 2 -26.54 -6.17 -3.61
N SER A 3 -25.35 -6.39 -3.07
CA SER A 3 -24.89 -5.72 -1.83
C SER A 3 -24.53 -4.26 -2.17
N ASN A 4 -25.44 -3.38 -1.81
CA ASN A 4 -25.27 -1.94 -1.91
C ASN A 4 -24.33 -1.48 -0.77
N HIS A 5 -23.01 -1.51 -0.97
CA HIS A 5 -22.08 -0.85 -0.08
C HIS A 5 -22.02 0.63 -0.49
N PRO A 6 -22.16 1.58 0.45
CA PRO A 6 -22.02 2.99 0.11
C PRO A 6 -20.58 3.25 -0.34
N VAL A 7 -20.42 3.60 -1.61
CA VAL A 7 -19.16 4.11 -2.16
C VAL A 7 -18.90 5.45 -1.47
N MET A 8 -17.88 5.51 -0.61
CA MET A 8 -17.46 6.77 -0.02
C MET A 8 -16.92 7.68 -1.13
N ASP A 9 -17.59 8.83 -1.32
CA ASP A 9 -17.15 9.89 -2.22
C ASP A 9 -15.77 10.43 -1.78
N THR A 10 -14.92 10.77 -2.73
CA THR A 10 -13.58 11.36 -2.54
C THR A 10 -13.60 12.56 -1.59
N LYS A 11 -14.71 13.33 -1.55
CA LYS A 11 -14.89 14.45 -0.62
C LYS A 11 -15.09 14.00 0.82
N SER A 12 -15.79 12.89 1.05
CA SER A 12 -16.01 12.31 2.38
C SER A 12 -14.73 11.74 2.97
N VAL A 13 -13.90 11.10 2.14
CA VAL A 13 -12.55 10.61 2.51
C VAL A 13 -11.66 11.80 2.90
N ARG A 14 -11.61 12.88 2.10
CA ARG A 14 -10.87 14.11 2.44
C ARG A 14 -11.30 14.72 3.78
N HIS A 15 -12.60 14.76 4.07
CA HIS A 15 -13.13 15.36 5.30
C HIS A 15 -12.80 14.53 6.56
N ALA A 16 -12.85 13.20 6.45
CA ALA A 16 -12.46 12.29 7.53
C ALA A 16 -10.96 12.42 7.86
N TYR A 17 -10.09 12.40 6.84
CA TYR A 17 -8.64 12.55 7.03
C TYR A 17 -8.24 13.89 7.64
N ARG A 18 -8.88 15.00 7.27
CA ARG A 18 -8.60 16.32 7.82
C ARG A 18 -8.80 16.41 9.33
N ARG A 19 -9.77 15.70 9.86
CA ARG A 19 -10.14 15.75 11.29
C ARG A 19 -9.28 14.85 12.16
N TRP A 20 -8.71 13.76 11.57
CA TRP A 20 -8.01 12.72 12.30
C TRP A 20 -6.48 12.75 12.14
N ALA A 21 -5.94 13.59 11.26
CA ALA A 21 -4.51 13.69 10.98
C ALA A 21 -3.60 13.79 12.22
N PRO A 22 -3.94 14.53 13.31
CA PRO A 22 -3.08 14.62 14.49
C PRO A 22 -3.11 13.36 15.37
N VAL A 23 -4.28 12.67 15.42
CA VAL A 23 -4.49 11.48 16.27
C VAL A 23 -4.03 10.21 15.53
N TYR A 24 -4.15 10.21 14.21
CA TYR A 24 -3.78 9.11 13.33
C TYR A 24 -2.30 8.75 13.43
N ASP A 25 -1.41 9.75 13.41
CA ASP A 25 0.04 9.53 13.52
C ASP A 25 0.43 8.91 14.88
N TYR A 26 -0.30 9.24 15.95
CA TYR A 26 0.04 8.78 17.29
C TYR A 26 -0.46 7.35 17.59
N THR A 27 -1.62 6.97 17.09
CA THR A 27 -2.23 5.66 17.38
C THR A 27 -1.96 4.62 16.31
N PHE A 28 -2.39 4.90 15.08
CA PHE A 28 -2.23 3.99 13.95
C PHE A 28 -0.80 3.99 13.41
N GLY A 29 -0.11 5.14 13.51
CA GLY A 29 1.28 5.29 13.09
C GLY A 29 2.23 4.30 13.75
N GLN A 30 2.04 4.00 15.04
CA GLN A 30 2.90 3.04 15.77
C GLN A 30 2.60 1.58 15.39
N VAL A 31 1.33 1.22 15.23
CA VAL A 31 0.93 -0.15 14.83
C VAL A 31 1.35 -0.42 13.37
N ALA A 32 1.25 0.58 12.51
CA ALA A 32 1.64 0.52 11.10
C ALA A 32 3.16 0.64 10.88
N ASP A 33 3.93 1.05 11.90
CA ASP A 33 5.38 1.33 11.77
C ASP A 33 6.21 0.09 11.39
N ALA A 34 5.87 -1.06 11.94
CA ALA A 34 6.56 -2.31 11.63
C ALA A 34 6.44 -2.69 10.15
N GLY A 35 5.24 -2.55 9.57
CA GLY A 35 5.00 -2.81 8.15
C GLY A 35 5.73 -1.81 7.26
N ARG A 36 5.69 -0.54 7.61
CA ARG A 36 6.40 0.54 6.90
C ARG A 36 7.91 0.31 6.90
N LYS A 37 8.50 0.05 8.08
CA LYS A 37 9.93 -0.25 8.20
C LYS A 37 10.33 -1.48 7.39
N HIS A 38 9.48 -2.51 7.36
CA HIS A 38 9.76 -3.71 6.60
C HIS A 38 9.76 -3.44 5.09
N ALA A 39 8.75 -2.74 4.55
CA ALA A 39 8.70 -2.36 3.15
C ALA A 39 9.92 -1.50 2.76
N VAL A 40 10.22 -0.45 3.52
CA VAL A 40 11.37 0.42 3.25
C VAL A 40 12.71 -0.35 3.32
N LYS A 41 12.85 -1.33 4.22
CA LYS A 41 14.05 -2.19 4.27
C LYS A 41 14.24 -3.00 2.99
N ILE A 42 13.16 -3.45 2.36
CA ILE A 42 13.22 -4.16 1.07
C ILE A 42 13.58 -3.18 -0.03
N ILE A 43 12.91 -2.02 -0.08
CA ILE A 43 13.14 -0.96 -1.08
C ILE A 43 14.59 -0.47 -1.02
N ASN A 44 15.18 -0.33 0.15
CA ASN A 44 16.57 0.09 0.34
C ASN A 44 17.63 -0.88 -0.22
N LYS A 45 17.25 -2.10 -0.60
CA LYS A 45 18.13 -3.03 -1.33
C LYS A 45 18.14 -2.77 -2.84
N ARG A 46 17.23 -1.95 -3.33
CA ARG A 46 17.09 -1.58 -4.73
C ARG A 46 17.81 -0.25 -5.01
N LYS A 47 17.79 0.16 -6.26
CA LYS A 47 18.33 1.45 -6.74
C LYS A 47 17.27 2.15 -7.58
N GLY A 48 17.50 3.42 -7.87
CA GLY A 48 16.68 4.19 -8.79
C GLY A 48 15.57 5.00 -8.14
N ARG A 49 14.48 5.18 -8.87
CA ARG A 49 13.37 6.07 -8.53
C ARG A 49 12.26 5.30 -7.81
N VAL A 50 11.83 5.85 -6.70
CA VAL A 50 10.76 5.30 -5.86
C VAL A 50 9.57 6.25 -5.88
N LEU A 51 8.39 5.74 -6.19
CA LEU A 51 7.12 6.43 -5.97
C LEU A 51 6.46 5.88 -4.71
N GLU A 52 6.22 6.73 -3.72
CA GLU A 52 5.37 6.41 -2.57
C GLU A 52 3.99 7.01 -2.74
N VAL A 53 2.98 6.15 -2.91
CA VAL A 53 1.57 6.52 -3.06
C VAL A 53 0.91 6.52 -1.68
N GLY A 54 0.25 7.64 -1.34
CA GLY A 54 -0.29 7.88 0.00
C GLY A 54 0.80 8.14 1.02
N VAL A 55 1.74 9.04 0.71
CA VAL A 55 2.89 9.37 1.58
C VAL A 55 2.47 9.96 2.93
N GLY A 56 1.25 10.50 3.03
CA GLY A 56 0.70 11.11 4.22
C GLY A 56 1.60 12.20 4.79
N THR A 57 1.85 12.14 6.09
CA THR A 57 2.76 13.07 6.79
C THR A 57 4.25 12.75 6.60
N GLY A 58 4.59 11.82 5.69
CA GLY A 58 5.95 11.45 5.37
C GLY A 58 6.68 10.66 6.46
N LEU A 59 6.00 9.75 7.17
CA LEU A 59 6.61 8.94 8.24
C LEU A 59 7.70 7.99 7.72
N SER A 60 7.57 7.51 6.49
CA SER A 60 8.53 6.64 5.81
C SER A 60 9.76 7.35 5.28
N LEU A 61 9.61 8.62 4.86
CA LEU A 61 10.62 9.37 4.11
C LEU A 61 12.02 9.35 4.74
N PRO A 62 12.17 9.51 6.07
CA PRO A 62 13.49 9.50 6.70
C PRO A 62 14.20 8.14 6.68
N ALA A 63 13.47 7.06 6.39
CA ALA A 63 14.01 5.70 6.41
C ALA A 63 14.53 5.23 5.04
N TYR A 64 14.20 5.96 3.96
CA TYR A 64 14.74 5.64 2.63
C TYR A 64 16.23 5.92 2.53
N GLY A 65 16.94 5.00 1.89
CA GLY A 65 18.38 5.15 1.63
C GLY A 65 18.66 6.36 0.74
N LYS A 66 19.77 7.07 1.01
CA LYS A 66 20.16 8.26 0.26
C LYS A 66 20.50 8.02 -1.21
N HIS A 67 20.67 6.76 -1.59
CA HIS A 67 20.94 6.32 -2.97
C HIS A 67 19.67 6.19 -3.82
N LEU A 68 18.49 6.33 -3.20
CA LEU A 68 17.19 6.32 -3.87
C LEU A 68 16.74 7.76 -4.14
N THR A 69 16.03 7.96 -5.23
CA THR A 69 15.30 9.20 -5.51
C THR A 69 13.83 8.96 -5.21
N VAL A 70 13.28 9.64 -4.22
CA VAL A 70 11.92 9.38 -3.70
C VAL A 70 10.98 10.49 -4.10
N THR A 71 9.89 10.13 -4.78
CA THR A 71 8.73 11.00 -5.04
C THR A 71 7.55 10.50 -4.20
N GLY A 72 6.88 11.40 -3.51
CA GLY A 72 5.68 11.07 -2.73
C GLY A 72 4.44 11.75 -3.29
N ILE A 73 3.30 11.05 -3.24
CA ILE A 73 2.00 11.66 -3.54
C ILE A 73 1.00 11.40 -2.42
N ASP A 74 0.09 12.34 -2.24
CA ASP A 74 -1.07 12.20 -1.35
C ASP A 74 -2.22 13.05 -1.88
N LEU A 75 -3.45 12.70 -1.53
CA LEU A 75 -4.65 13.46 -1.90
C LEU A 75 -4.87 14.66 -0.97
N SER A 76 -4.27 14.68 0.23
CA SER A 76 -4.44 15.73 1.25
C SER A 76 -3.26 16.70 1.24
N PRO A 77 -3.50 17.97 0.87
CA PRO A 77 -2.49 19.03 0.96
C PRO A 77 -2.00 19.23 2.40
N GLU A 78 -2.87 19.07 3.40
CA GLU A 78 -2.51 19.22 4.82
C GLU A 78 -1.52 18.13 5.29
N MET A 79 -1.64 16.92 4.75
CA MET A 79 -0.67 15.84 5.00
C MET A 79 0.66 16.14 4.33
N LEU A 80 0.61 16.60 3.07
CA LEU A 80 1.81 16.96 2.31
C LEU A 80 2.57 18.12 2.94
N ASP A 81 1.90 19.09 3.53
CA ASP A 81 2.57 20.19 4.24
C ASP A 81 3.40 19.68 5.43
N LYS A 82 2.84 18.76 6.22
CA LYS A 82 3.60 18.10 7.29
C LYS A 82 4.77 17.26 6.76
N ALA A 83 4.58 16.60 5.62
CA ALA A 83 5.64 15.86 4.97
C ALA A 83 6.76 16.81 4.50
N ARG A 84 6.43 17.96 3.88
CA ARG A 84 7.39 19.00 3.46
C ARG A 84 8.17 19.57 4.64
N GLU A 85 7.48 19.89 5.75
CA GLU A 85 8.14 20.31 7.00
C GLU A 85 9.14 19.27 7.50
N LYS A 86 8.77 17.98 7.46
CA LYS A 86 9.64 16.87 7.86
C LYS A 86 10.85 16.73 6.95
N VAL A 87 10.66 16.85 5.62
CA VAL A 87 11.73 16.83 4.62
C VAL A 87 12.72 17.96 4.90
N ALA A 88 12.23 19.18 5.10
CA ALA A 88 13.05 20.35 5.40
C ALA A 88 13.79 20.20 6.74
N LYS A 89 13.08 19.86 7.82
CA LYS A 89 13.64 19.68 9.16
C LYS A 89 14.74 18.63 9.23
N LYS A 90 14.55 17.50 8.51
CA LYS A 90 15.49 16.37 8.49
C LYS A 90 16.50 16.44 7.35
N LYS A 91 16.42 17.49 6.50
CA LYS A 91 17.30 17.71 5.35
C LYS A 91 17.38 16.47 4.44
N LEU A 92 16.22 15.93 4.06
CA LEU A 92 16.11 14.72 3.24
C LEU A 92 16.35 15.07 1.76
N GLY A 93 17.61 15.17 1.36
CA GLY A 93 18.01 15.60 0.00
C GLY A 93 17.73 14.55 -1.10
N ASN A 94 17.26 13.37 -0.74
CA ASN A 94 16.86 12.32 -1.68
C ASN A 94 15.35 12.30 -1.96
N VAL A 95 14.58 13.21 -1.36
CA VAL A 95 13.16 13.42 -1.71
C VAL A 95 13.09 14.45 -2.82
N ASP A 96 12.74 14.00 -4.02
CA ASP A 96 12.70 14.80 -5.25
C ASP A 96 11.43 15.66 -5.35
N GLY A 97 10.30 15.15 -4.87
CA GLY A 97 9.03 15.89 -4.89
C GLY A 97 7.95 15.30 -4.00
N LEU A 98 7.02 16.20 -3.59
CA LEU A 98 5.79 15.85 -2.88
C LEU A 98 4.62 16.53 -3.58
N HIS A 99 3.70 15.74 -4.17
CA HIS A 99 2.65 16.25 -5.05
C HIS A 99 1.25 15.88 -4.55
N GLU A 100 0.33 16.85 -4.60
CA GLU A 100 -1.10 16.56 -4.42
C GLU A 100 -1.60 15.84 -5.69
N MET A 101 -2.04 14.59 -5.54
CA MET A 101 -2.42 13.77 -6.67
C MET A 101 -3.36 12.63 -6.24
N ASP A 102 -4.34 12.31 -7.10
CA ASP A 102 -5.18 11.14 -6.95
C ASP A 102 -4.43 9.89 -7.44
N ALA A 103 -4.36 8.87 -6.59
CA ALA A 103 -3.71 7.60 -6.91
C ALA A 103 -4.38 6.86 -8.07
N SER A 104 -5.65 7.17 -8.37
CA SER A 104 -6.40 6.58 -9.49
C SER A 104 -6.14 7.27 -10.84
N ALA A 105 -5.34 8.34 -10.87
CA ALA A 105 -5.00 9.10 -12.08
C ALA A 105 -3.63 9.77 -11.89
N LEU A 106 -2.57 8.98 -11.99
CA LEU A 106 -1.20 9.45 -11.77
C LEU A 106 -0.71 10.29 -12.96
N GLY A 107 -0.29 11.53 -12.68
CA GLY A 107 0.25 12.47 -13.68
C GLY A 107 1.70 12.17 -14.10
N PHE A 108 2.17 10.93 -13.93
CA PHE A 108 3.51 10.49 -14.34
C PHE A 108 3.45 9.72 -15.65
N ALA A 109 4.54 9.75 -16.40
CA ALA A 109 4.68 8.93 -17.60
C ALA A 109 4.72 7.42 -17.24
N ASP A 110 4.39 6.58 -18.22
CA ASP A 110 4.53 5.14 -18.10
C ASP A 110 5.98 4.79 -17.76
N GLU A 111 6.16 3.73 -16.97
CA GLU A 111 7.47 3.15 -16.67
C GLU A 111 8.49 4.11 -16.04
N SER A 112 7.99 5.13 -15.30
CA SER A 112 8.83 6.19 -14.74
C SER A 112 9.50 5.85 -13.39
N PHE A 113 9.12 4.75 -12.74
CA PHE A 113 9.64 4.39 -11.42
C PHE A 113 10.14 2.95 -11.36
N ASP A 114 11.30 2.74 -10.74
CA ASP A 114 11.89 1.40 -10.53
C ASP A 114 11.21 0.65 -9.37
N THR A 115 10.60 1.39 -8.45
CA THR A 115 9.79 0.84 -7.35
C THR A 115 8.61 1.75 -7.09
N VAL A 116 7.42 1.16 -7.00
CA VAL A 116 6.18 1.84 -6.62
C VAL A 116 5.68 1.20 -5.32
N VAL A 117 5.41 2.00 -4.31
CA VAL A 117 4.94 1.49 -3.02
C VAL A 117 3.67 2.19 -2.57
N ALA A 118 2.69 1.43 -2.11
CA ALA A 118 1.47 1.93 -1.49
C ALA A 118 1.27 1.23 -0.14
N MET A 119 1.42 2.02 0.94
CA MET A 119 1.30 1.52 2.30
C MET A 119 0.03 2.06 2.95
N TYR A 120 -0.89 1.14 3.28
CA TYR A 120 -2.18 1.46 3.94
C TYR A 120 -3.13 2.33 3.10
N VAL A 121 -2.99 2.29 1.78
CA VAL A 121 -3.77 3.09 0.82
C VAL A 121 -4.92 2.30 0.21
N MET A 122 -4.67 1.03 -0.19
CA MET A 122 -5.62 0.25 -0.99
C MET A 122 -6.98 0.01 -0.31
N THR A 123 -7.02 0.07 1.03
CA THR A 123 -8.24 -0.10 1.82
C THR A 123 -9.07 1.18 1.97
N VAL A 124 -8.55 2.32 1.57
CA VAL A 124 -9.19 3.64 1.75
C VAL A 124 -9.51 4.34 0.42
N VAL A 125 -9.01 3.84 -0.70
CA VAL A 125 -9.34 4.38 -2.02
C VAL A 125 -10.68 3.84 -2.51
N PRO A 126 -11.47 4.64 -3.25
CA PRO A 126 -12.77 4.20 -3.77
C PRO A 126 -12.66 3.06 -4.79
N ASP A 127 -11.64 3.10 -5.64
CA ASP A 127 -11.41 2.14 -6.73
C ASP A 127 -9.97 1.60 -6.68
N PRO A 128 -9.70 0.59 -5.84
CA PRO A 128 -8.36 0.00 -5.73
C PRO A 128 -7.91 -0.71 -7.01
N GLU A 129 -8.83 -1.18 -7.84
CA GLU A 129 -8.52 -1.79 -9.13
C GLU A 129 -7.94 -0.75 -10.10
N LYS A 130 -8.51 0.45 -10.13
CA LYS A 130 -8.01 1.55 -10.95
C LYS A 130 -6.64 2.04 -10.44
N VAL A 131 -6.50 2.17 -9.13
CA VAL A 131 -5.20 2.48 -8.50
C VAL A 131 -4.17 1.44 -8.90
N MET A 132 -4.48 0.15 -8.80
CA MET A 132 -3.53 -0.92 -9.11
C MET A 132 -3.04 -0.86 -10.57
N ARG A 133 -3.92 -0.53 -11.52
CA ARG A 133 -3.54 -0.30 -12.94
C ARG A 133 -2.59 0.88 -13.10
N GLU A 134 -2.79 1.96 -12.36
CA GLU A 134 -1.88 3.10 -12.37
C GLU A 134 -0.51 2.76 -11.77
N LEU A 135 -0.48 1.99 -10.65
CA LEU A 135 0.79 1.51 -10.07
C LEU A 135 1.57 0.65 -11.08
N GLU A 136 0.87 -0.25 -11.80
CA GLU A 136 1.46 -1.07 -12.87
C GLU A 136 1.98 -0.21 -14.00
N ARG A 137 1.18 0.75 -14.48
CA ARG A 137 1.53 1.62 -15.60
C ARG A 137 2.81 2.41 -15.36
N VAL A 138 2.92 3.05 -14.19
CA VAL A 138 4.08 3.88 -13.86
C VAL A 138 5.31 3.09 -13.40
N CYS A 139 5.15 1.81 -13.09
CA CYS A 139 6.26 0.92 -12.73
C CYS A 139 7.04 0.52 -14.00
N ALA A 140 8.36 0.63 -13.96
CA ALA A 140 9.23 0.22 -15.05
C ALA A 140 9.30 -1.32 -15.21
N PRO A 141 9.59 -1.86 -16.41
CA PRO A 141 9.91 -3.27 -16.59
C PRO A 141 11.04 -3.73 -15.66
N GLY A 142 10.87 -4.89 -15.00
CA GLY A 142 11.78 -5.38 -13.95
C GLY A 142 11.70 -4.60 -12.64
N GLY A 143 10.85 -3.58 -12.57
CA GLY A 143 10.53 -2.84 -11.36
C GLY A 143 9.63 -3.62 -10.41
N GLU A 144 9.37 -3.06 -9.24
CA GLU A 144 8.53 -3.70 -8.22
C GLU A 144 7.38 -2.80 -7.78
N VAL A 145 6.21 -3.42 -7.59
CA VAL A 145 5.08 -2.82 -6.89
C VAL A 145 4.96 -3.49 -5.52
N ILE A 146 4.98 -2.69 -4.45
CA ILE A 146 4.92 -3.17 -3.06
C ILE A 146 3.68 -2.60 -2.39
N LEU A 147 2.80 -3.48 -1.93
CA LEU A 147 1.61 -3.10 -1.16
C LEU A 147 1.79 -3.55 0.29
N VAL A 148 1.42 -2.68 1.23
CA VAL A 148 1.28 -3.05 2.65
C VAL A 148 -0.10 -2.64 3.10
N ASN A 149 -0.95 -3.61 3.40
CA ASN A 149 -2.32 -3.35 3.83
C ASN A 149 -2.82 -4.39 4.83
N HIS A 150 -3.94 -4.07 5.46
CA HIS A 150 -4.77 -5.06 6.09
C HIS A 150 -5.58 -5.78 5.01
N PHE A 151 -5.43 -7.09 4.93
CA PHE A 151 -6.26 -7.93 4.07
C PHE A 151 -7.09 -8.85 4.96
N SER A 152 -8.38 -8.93 4.71
CA SER A 152 -9.31 -9.74 5.49
C SER A 152 -8.95 -11.23 5.43
N GLN A 153 -9.09 -11.90 6.57
CA GLN A 153 -9.02 -13.36 6.65
C GLN A 153 -10.25 -13.90 7.35
N GLU A 154 -10.99 -14.78 6.69
CA GLU A 154 -12.26 -15.29 7.18
C GLU A 154 -12.17 -16.18 8.43
N HIS A 155 -10.99 -16.72 8.80
CA HIS A 155 -10.86 -17.75 9.85
C HIS A 155 -9.66 -17.50 10.78
N GLY A 156 -9.84 -17.85 12.08
CA GLY A 156 -8.79 -17.89 13.10
C GLY A 156 -8.90 -16.78 14.17
N ALA A 157 -7.92 -16.71 15.09
CA ALA A 157 -7.84 -15.71 16.16
C ALA A 157 -7.93 -14.26 15.65
N ARG A 158 -7.54 -14.01 14.40
CA ARG A 158 -7.67 -12.74 13.68
C ARG A 158 -9.12 -12.30 13.49
N GLY A 159 -10.01 -13.20 13.07
CA GLY A 159 -11.44 -12.88 12.90
C GLY A 159 -12.11 -12.46 14.21
N PHE A 160 -11.57 -12.86 15.36
CA PHE A 160 -12.04 -12.41 16.65
C PHE A 160 -11.62 -10.96 16.96
N PHE A 161 -10.37 -10.59 16.63
CA PHE A 161 -9.87 -9.21 16.76
C PHE A 161 -10.56 -8.26 15.77
N GLU A 162 -10.77 -8.70 14.53
CA GLU A 162 -11.49 -7.93 13.50
C GLU A 162 -12.91 -7.61 13.95
N ARG A 163 -13.64 -8.58 14.52
CA ARG A 163 -14.99 -8.35 15.08
C ARG A 163 -15.01 -7.38 16.27
N LYS A 164 -13.97 -7.38 17.12
CA LYS A 164 -13.86 -6.41 18.22
C LYS A 164 -13.49 -5.00 17.78
N LEU A 165 -12.76 -4.86 16.66
CA LEU A 165 -12.36 -3.57 16.09
C LEU A 165 -13.38 -3.03 15.08
N ALA A 166 -14.29 -3.87 14.58
CA ALA A 166 -15.33 -3.48 13.63
C ALA A 166 -16.14 -2.23 14.01
N PRO A 167 -16.52 -2.00 15.30
CA PRO A 167 -17.24 -0.78 15.69
C PRO A 167 -16.44 0.51 15.52
N PHE A 168 -15.11 0.40 15.43
CA PHE A 168 -14.20 1.54 15.20
C PHE A 168 -13.84 1.73 13.72
N ALA A 169 -14.14 0.75 12.87
CA ALA A 169 -13.80 0.77 11.45
C ALA A 169 -14.48 1.93 10.71
N ASP A 170 -15.78 2.13 10.98
CA ASP A 170 -16.55 3.23 10.38
C ASP A 170 -16.08 4.62 10.82
N LEU A 171 -15.54 4.70 12.05
CA LEU A 171 -15.04 5.94 12.62
C LEU A 171 -13.72 6.40 11.98
N ILE A 172 -12.93 5.46 11.45
CA ILE A 172 -11.62 5.71 10.82
C ILE A 172 -11.67 5.58 9.30
N GLY A 173 -12.85 5.37 8.70
CA GLY A 173 -12.99 5.17 7.24
C GLY A 173 -12.29 3.90 6.74
N TRP A 174 -12.16 2.89 7.57
CA TRP A 174 -11.44 1.66 7.29
C TRP A 174 -12.40 0.59 6.79
N HIS A 175 -12.19 0.13 5.55
CA HIS A 175 -12.90 -1.05 5.07
C HIS A 175 -12.36 -2.30 5.78
N ALA A 176 -13.11 -2.81 6.75
CA ALA A 176 -12.73 -3.97 7.57
C ALA A 176 -12.55 -5.24 6.73
N VAL A 177 -13.14 -5.31 5.53
CA VAL A 177 -13.07 -6.44 4.61
C VAL A 177 -12.48 -5.97 3.29
N PHE A 178 -11.19 -6.28 3.07
CA PHE A 178 -10.53 -6.02 1.79
C PHE A 178 -9.97 -7.33 1.24
N GLU A 179 -10.54 -7.78 0.13
CA GLU A 179 -10.16 -9.03 -0.54
C GLU A 179 -8.87 -8.81 -1.33
N PRO A 180 -7.81 -9.63 -1.09
CA PRO A 180 -6.55 -9.49 -1.81
C PRO A 180 -6.68 -9.73 -3.31
N GLU A 181 -7.73 -10.41 -3.77
CA GLU A 181 -8.05 -10.64 -5.17
C GLU A 181 -8.25 -9.34 -5.95
N ARG A 182 -8.71 -8.29 -5.30
CA ARG A 182 -8.91 -6.95 -5.89
C ARG A 182 -7.62 -6.29 -6.38
N VAL A 183 -6.47 -6.71 -5.88
CA VAL A 183 -5.16 -6.21 -6.30
C VAL A 183 -4.39 -7.18 -7.21
N LEU A 184 -4.98 -8.34 -7.54
CA LEU A 184 -4.38 -9.34 -8.42
C LEU A 184 -4.98 -9.30 -9.84
N ILE A 185 -5.15 -8.09 -10.36
CA ILE A 185 -5.86 -7.86 -11.64
C ILE A 185 -4.93 -7.47 -12.78
N CYS A 186 -3.69 -7.12 -12.49
CA CYS A 186 -2.73 -6.64 -13.45
C CYS A 186 -2.01 -7.78 -14.16
N GLU A 187 -1.94 -7.73 -15.49
CA GLU A 187 -1.43 -8.83 -16.30
C GLU A 187 0.09 -8.96 -16.26
N ASP A 188 0.80 -7.83 -16.17
CA ASP A 188 2.26 -7.80 -16.17
C ASP A 188 2.88 -7.84 -14.74
N LEU A 189 2.05 -7.87 -13.69
CA LEU A 189 2.52 -7.91 -12.31
C LEU A 189 2.50 -9.34 -11.74
N ARG A 190 3.66 -9.99 -11.72
CA ARG A 190 3.81 -11.29 -11.05
C ARG A 190 3.96 -11.11 -9.54
N LEU A 191 3.08 -11.72 -8.76
CA LEU A 191 3.21 -11.76 -7.30
C LEU A 191 4.43 -12.61 -6.91
N ALA A 192 5.48 -11.94 -6.43
CA ALA A 192 6.76 -12.57 -6.07
C ALA A 192 6.85 -12.92 -4.58
N GLU A 193 6.15 -12.19 -3.71
CA GLU A 193 6.19 -12.43 -2.27
C GLU A 193 4.88 -12.01 -1.61
N ARG A 194 4.41 -12.84 -0.66
CA ARG A 194 3.37 -12.51 0.30
C ARG A 194 3.92 -12.74 1.70
N ARG A 195 3.90 -11.70 2.52
CA ARG A 195 4.45 -11.77 3.87
C ARG A 195 3.49 -11.19 4.90
N PRO A 196 3.02 -11.99 5.88
CA PRO A 196 2.35 -11.47 7.05
C PRO A 196 3.32 -10.61 7.87
N LEU A 197 2.85 -9.47 8.37
CA LEU A 197 3.65 -8.51 9.13
C LEU A 197 3.15 -8.42 10.58
N TRP A 198 4.07 -8.10 11.48
CA TRP A 198 3.76 -7.86 12.89
C TRP A 198 2.89 -6.59 13.06
N PRO A 199 1.94 -6.51 14.05
CA PRO A 199 1.65 -7.51 15.07
C PRO A 199 0.72 -8.62 14.55
N VAL A 200 0.98 -9.86 15.00
CA VAL A 200 0.18 -11.08 14.75
C VAL A 200 -0.30 -11.28 13.29
N GLY A 201 0.48 -10.73 12.33
CA GLY A 201 0.11 -10.77 10.92
C GLY A 201 -1.10 -9.89 10.56
N LEU A 202 -1.45 -8.87 11.34
CA LEU A 202 -2.56 -7.94 11.07
C LEU A 202 -2.45 -7.29 9.69
N PHE A 203 -1.23 -6.99 9.28
CA PHE A 203 -0.94 -6.50 7.95
C PHE A 203 -0.28 -7.58 7.10
N THR A 204 -0.41 -7.44 5.80
CA THR A 204 0.29 -8.30 4.83
C THR A 204 0.99 -7.39 3.83
N MET A 205 2.22 -7.72 3.52
CA MET A 205 2.94 -7.18 2.39
C MET A 205 2.77 -8.10 1.19
N LEU A 206 2.41 -7.51 0.05
CA LEU A 206 2.44 -8.13 -1.27
C LEU A 206 3.52 -7.43 -2.08
N ARG A 207 4.43 -8.19 -2.66
CA ARG A 207 5.47 -7.67 -3.56
C ARG A 207 5.31 -8.31 -4.92
N PHE A 208 5.13 -7.46 -5.91
CA PHE A 208 5.01 -7.84 -7.31
C PHE A 208 6.27 -7.42 -8.06
N VAL A 209 6.61 -8.15 -9.10
CA VAL A 209 7.63 -7.79 -10.08
C VAL A 209 6.94 -7.55 -11.42
N LYS A 210 7.23 -6.44 -12.10
CA LYS A 210 6.71 -6.16 -13.43
C LYS A 210 7.52 -6.94 -14.46
N GLU A 211 6.88 -7.93 -15.05
CA GLU A 211 7.42 -8.79 -16.10
C GLU A 211 6.52 -8.66 -17.33
N PRO A 212 6.86 -7.79 -18.30
CA PRO A 212 6.02 -7.59 -19.48
C PRO A 212 5.76 -8.90 -20.24
N GLY A 213 4.47 -9.15 -20.54
CA GLY A 213 4.04 -10.39 -21.18
C GLY A 213 3.85 -11.58 -20.23
N PHE A 214 4.05 -11.39 -18.94
CA PHE A 214 3.67 -12.37 -17.92
C PHE A 214 2.15 -12.34 -17.75
N LYS A 215 1.45 -13.23 -18.44
CA LYS A 215 0.01 -13.38 -18.26
C LYS A 215 -0.26 -14.17 -16.99
N VAL A 216 -0.65 -13.50 -15.94
CA VAL A 216 -1.14 -14.17 -14.72
C VAL A 216 -2.31 -15.05 -15.10
N ALA A 217 -2.19 -16.36 -14.89
CA ALA A 217 -3.38 -17.18 -14.76
C ALA A 217 -4.11 -16.74 -13.47
N PRO A 218 -5.29 -16.10 -13.52
CA PRO A 218 -5.98 -15.59 -12.34
C PRO A 218 -6.17 -16.65 -11.25
N GLN A 219 -6.24 -17.91 -11.69
CA GLN A 219 -6.39 -19.07 -10.81
C GLN A 219 -5.10 -19.37 -10.01
N ALA A 220 -3.91 -19.26 -10.62
CA ALA A 220 -2.65 -19.51 -9.93
C ALA A 220 -2.39 -18.49 -8.81
N ALA A 221 -2.73 -17.21 -9.02
CA ALA A 221 -2.65 -16.18 -8.01
C ALA A 221 -3.64 -16.44 -6.85
N ARG A 222 -4.87 -16.86 -7.15
CA ARG A 222 -5.88 -17.26 -6.15
C ARG A 222 -5.41 -18.47 -5.35
N ASP A 223 -4.87 -19.49 -6.00
CA ASP A 223 -4.35 -20.70 -5.35
C ASP A 223 -3.17 -20.42 -4.44
N PHE A 224 -2.27 -19.49 -4.84
CA PHE A 224 -1.18 -19.03 -4.00
C PHE A 224 -1.67 -18.31 -2.74
N LEU A 225 -2.69 -17.47 -2.87
CA LEU A 225 -3.32 -16.82 -1.73
C LEU A 225 -4.04 -17.84 -0.81
N ALA A 226 -4.69 -18.85 -1.39
CA ALA A 226 -5.36 -19.89 -0.64
C ALA A 226 -4.39 -20.82 0.11
N LYS A 227 -3.24 -21.18 -0.49
CA LYS A 227 -2.19 -21.98 0.15
C LYS A 227 -1.55 -21.25 1.34
N GLY A 228 -1.29 -19.95 1.23
CA GLY A 228 -0.80 -19.14 2.34
C GLY A 228 -1.78 -19.00 3.52
N ARG A 229 -3.06 -19.37 3.33
CA ARG A 229 -4.05 -19.48 4.42
C ARG A 229 -3.80 -20.68 5.32
N LYS A 230 -3.19 -21.76 4.82
CA LYS A 230 -2.95 -23.02 5.57
C LYS A 230 -1.57 -23.10 6.23
N ALA A 231 -0.59 -22.36 5.75
CA ALA A 231 0.77 -22.35 6.30
C ALA A 231 1.01 -21.05 7.07
N GLY A 232 0.84 -21.08 8.36
CA GLY A 232 1.21 -19.98 9.28
C GLY A 232 2.72 -19.88 9.48
N SER A 233 3.48 -19.59 8.49
CA SER A 233 4.90 -19.26 8.40
C SER A 233 5.59 -20.05 7.29
N ALA A 234 5.72 -19.46 6.12
CA ALA A 234 6.80 -19.80 5.19
C ALA A 234 6.91 -18.69 4.13
N THR A 235 8.11 -18.19 3.96
CA THR A 235 8.54 -17.46 2.77
C THR A 235 8.76 -18.51 1.68
N GLU A 236 7.71 -18.83 0.91
CA GLU A 236 7.90 -19.65 -0.28
C GLU A 236 7.90 -18.76 -1.52
N PRO A 237 8.89 -18.90 -2.42
CA PRO A 237 8.85 -18.28 -3.72
C PRO A 237 7.72 -18.90 -4.56
N VAL A 238 7.09 -18.08 -5.40
CA VAL A 238 6.06 -18.53 -6.35
C VAL A 238 6.76 -19.44 -7.38
N PRO A 239 6.26 -20.66 -7.67
CA PRO A 239 6.80 -21.48 -8.73
C PRO A 239 6.63 -20.77 -10.09
N SER A 240 7.68 -20.87 -10.89
CA SER A 240 7.82 -20.37 -12.26
C SER A 240 6.81 -21.00 -13.23
#